data_dc39526c0aa475baf60a9fc1dc4436fd
#
_entry.id   dc39526c0aa475baf60a9fc1dc4436fd
#
_cell.length_a   1.000
_cell.length_b   1.000
_cell.length_c   1.000
_cell.angle_alpha   90.00
_cell.angle_beta   90.00
_cell.angle_gamma   90.00
#
_symmetry.space_group_name_H-M   'P 1'
#
loop_
_entity.id
_entity.type
_entity.pdbx_description
1 polymer ?
#
loop_
_entity_poly.entity_id
_entity_poly.type
_entity_poly.pdbx_seq_one_letter_code
_entity_poly.pdbx_strand_id
1 'polypeptide(L)'
;MSTNQELVDEFIATRGLSKASYKSFKYTLKHYSNFQGCSLQELLDEADYEEEQGIRWKKRKLKQRLTNYMNFCRNTLTINTAKHYLKVVKIFYHHHDIEIHKLPPFNERNAKVRNPITPKDLPIREILQEAVEIAEPLMKALILFLVSSGMSKVDARNLTIQNFLDATSKYHNNSEDLKTAIKLMKEYDGEIIPIWNSRRQKTNKFFVTFNTDEATRHIISYLELRNERLNKNFYNPKNELGPSDKLFKIGVDYFSVKFKELNDTLNLGTAGGNPEENIKGFTRLRAHMLRKYHATNLKKFGMDTYTINVLQGKSNGAVNDVYFFEDEETLLAEYIKAIEGVLILTDVKDYNRYSPEYIKMEKENEEYKEKIDKITDEINVLKKMYRGET
;
A
#
# COMPACT_ATOMS: atom_id res chain seq x y z
N MET A 1 -41.16 16.41 1.90
CA MET A 1 -40.16 16.26 0.82
C MET A 1 -38.82 15.96 1.48
N SER A 2 -38.28 14.79 1.27
CA SER A 2 -36.93 14.47 1.75
C SER A 2 -35.90 15.40 1.09
N THR A 3 -34.94 15.88 1.88
CA THR A 3 -33.88 16.70 1.33
C THR A 3 -32.98 15.83 0.44
N ASN A 4 -32.32 16.41 -0.57
CA ASN A 4 -31.31 15.68 -1.35
C ASN A 4 -30.29 14.94 -0.47
N GLN A 5 -30.06 15.43 0.75
CA GLN A 5 -29.15 14.84 1.72
C GLN A 5 -29.72 13.54 2.31
N GLU A 6 -30.98 13.57 2.75
CA GLU A 6 -31.66 12.38 3.33
C GLU A 6 -31.73 11.24 2.33
N LEU A 7 -32.10 11.55 1.08
CA LEU A 7 -32.16 10.56 -0.01
C LEU A 7 -30.79 9.92 -0.28
N VAL A 8 -29.72 10.72 -0.28
CA VAL A 8 -28.36 10.21 -0.48
C VAL A 8 -27.90 9.38 0.72
N ASP A 9 -28.22 9.80 1.93
CA ASP A 9 -27.82 9.10 3.15
C ASP A 9 -28.54 7.75 3.27
N GLU A 10 -29.83 7.67 2.93
CA GLU A 10 -30.59 6.43 2.84
C GLU A 10 -30.04 5.48 1.78
N PHE A 11 -29.83 5.97 0.56
CA PHE A 11 -29.23 5.22 -0.54
C PHE A 11 -27.87 4.62 -0.16
N ILE A 12 -27.03 5.37 0.55
CA ILE A 12 -25.69 4.90 0.94
C ILE A 12 -25.76 3.93 2.12
N ALA A 13 -26.66 4.16 3.10
CA ALA A 13 -26.83 3.30 4.26
C ALA A 13 -27.21 1.86 3.86
N THR A 14 -28.13 1.72 2.90
CA THR A 14 -28.57 0.41 2.40
C THR A 14 -27.48 -0.39 1.70
N ARG A 15 -26.39 0.26 1.28
CA ARG A 15 -25.30 -0.38 0.51
C ARG A 15 -24.07 -0.77 1.33
N GLY A 16 -24.01 -0.46 2.61
CA GLY A 16 -22.88 -0.80 3.47
C GLY A 16 -21.54 -0.22 2.99
N LEU A 17 -21.52 0.98 2.41
CA LEU A 17 -20.34 1.57 1.80
C LEU A 17 -19.32 2.05 2.84
N SER A 18 -18.03 1.97 2.48
CA SER A 18 -16.97 2.59 3.28
C SER A 18 -17.14 4.11 3.37
N LYS A 19 -16.59 4.74 4.42
CA LYS A 19 -16.61 6.22 4.59
C LYS A 19 -16.04 6.98 3.38
N ALA A 20 -15.04 6.41 2.69
CA ALA A 20 -14.46 7.02 1.49
C ALA A 20 -15.41 6.94 0.29
N SER A 21 -16.06 5.79 0.11
CA SER A 21 -17.09 5.60 -0.92
C SER A 21 -18.30 6.50 -0.66
N TYR A 22 -18.74 6.62 0.60
CA TYR A 22 -19.78 7.57 1.01
C TYR A 22 -19.50 8.99 0.51
N LYS A 23 -18.32 9.55 0.83
CA LYS A 23 -17.94 10.91 0.41
C LYS A 23 -17.95 11.05 -1.13
N SER A 24 -17.47 10.03 -1.83
CA SER A 24 -17.41 10.03 -3.30
C SER A 24 -18.81 10.00 -3.92
N PHE A 25 -19.69 9.15 -3.41
CA PHE A 25 -21.08 9.05 -3.90
C PHE A 25 -21.84 10.34 -3.64
N LYS A 26 -21.78 10.86 -2.42
CA LYS A 26 -22.41 12.13 -2.06
C LYS A 26 -21.97 13.28 -2.96
N TYR A 27 -20.66 13.42 -3.18
CA TYR A 27 -20.12 14.45 -4.06
C TYR A 27 -20.60 14.27 -5.51
N THR A 28 -20.59 13.03 -6.01
CA THR A 28 -21.02 12.73 -7.39
C THR A 28 -22.50 13.03 -7.61
N LEU A 29 -23.37 12.63 -6.70
CA LEU A 29 -24.82 12.89 -6.81
C LEU A 29 -25.13 14.38 -6.68
N LYS A 30 -24.44 15.09 -5.79
CA LYS A 30 -24.54 16.57 -5.73
C LYS A 30 -24.10 17.23 -7.04
N HIS A 31 -23.00 16.75 -7.64
CA HIS A 31 -22.50 17.24 -8.92
C HIS A 31 -23.51 16.97 -10.05
N TYR A 32 -24.16 15.80 -10.04
CA TYR A 32 -25.20 15.45 -11.01
C TYR A 32 -26.46 16.32 -10.86
N SER A 33 -26.99 16.47 -9.65
CA SER A 33 -28.13 17.34 -9.34
C SER A 33 -27.87 18.79 -9.76
N ASN A 34 -26.69 19.33 -9.42
CA ASN A 34 -26.30 20.69 -9.83
C ASN A 34 -26.23 20.85 -11.36
N PHE A 35 -25.71 19.86 -12.09
CA PHE A 35 -25.68 19.88 -13.55
C PHE A 35 -27.07 19.86 -14.16
N GLN A 36 -27.99 19.10 -13.58
CA GLN A 36 -29.37 19.01 -14.08
C GLN A 36 -30.23 20.21 -13.68
N GLY A 37 -29.82 21.00 -12.68
CA GLY A 37 -30.63 22.10 -12.12
C GLY A 37 -31.89 21.65 -11.39
N CYS A 38 -31.95 20.36 -10.99
CA CYS A 38 -33.07 19.73 -10.32
C CYS A 38 -32.60 18.98 -9.06
N SER A 39 -33.50 18.80 -8.10
CA SER A 39 -33.24 17.91 -6.97
C SER A 39 -33.17 16.45 -7.42
N LEU A 40 -32.52 15.60 -6.61
CA LEU A 40 -32.48 14.17 -6.89
C LEU A 40 -33.87 13.53 -6.87
N GLN A 41 -34.76 14.03 -5.97
CA GLN A 41 -36.14 13.55 -5.91
C GLN A 41 -36.90 13.88 -7.21
N GLU A 42 -36.86 15.13 -7.67
CA GLU A 42 -37.50 15.52 -8.94
C GLU A 42 -37.00 14.69 -10.13
N LEU A 43 -35.71 14.33 -10.12
CA LEU A 43 -35.13 13.49 -11.18
C LEU A 43 -35.60 12.04 -11.11
N LEU A 44 -35.85 11.51 -9.90
CA LEU A 44 -36.44 10.19 -9.69
C LEU A 44 -37.92 10.20 -10.09
N ASP A 45 -38.69 11.17 -9.58
CA ASP A 45 -40.14 11.27 -9.87
C ASP A 45 -40.39 11.42 -11.38
N GLU A 46 -39.54 12.19 -12.10
CA GLU A 46 -39.61 12.31 -13.54
C GLU A 46 -39.34 10.96 -14.24
N ALA A 47 -38.35 10.21 -13.78
CA ALA A 47 -37.96 8.95 -14.37
C ALA A 47 -39.01 7.86 -14.11
N ASP A 48 -39.56 7.79 -12.91
CA ASP A 48 -40.59 6.86 -12.48
C ASP A 48 -41.91 7.12 -13.26
N TYR A 49 -42.34 8.37 -13.32
CA TYR A 49 -43.48 8.76 -14.13
C TYR A 49 -43.33 8.32 -15.62
N GLU A 50 -42.16 8.49 -16.23
CA GLU A 50 -41.90 8.06 -17.60
C GLU A 50 -41.98 6.53 -17.77
N GLU A 51 -41.66 5.75 -16.74
CA GLU A 51 -41.79 4.29 -16.72
C GLU A 51 -43.26 3.87 -16.60
N GLU A 52 -43.97 4.43 -15.63
CA GLU A 52 -45.42 4.18 -15.45
C GLU A 52 -46.25 4.50 -16.69
N GLN A 53 -45.90 5.57 -17.40
CA GLN A 53 -46.55 5.94 -18.65
C GLN A 53 -46.12 5.07 -19.85
N GLY A 54 -45.25 4.08 -19.66
CA GLY A 54 -44.75 3.19 -20.72
C GLY A 54 -44.00 3.92 -21.83
N ILE A 55 -43.38 5.07 -21.53
CA ILE A 55 -42.65 5.85 -22.54
C ILE A 55 -41.41 5.05 -22.99
N ARG A 56 -41.33 4.84 -24.33
CA ARG A 56 -40.20 4.10 -24.89
C ARG A 56 -38.86 4.78 -24.55
N TRP A 57 -37.86 4.01 -24.11
CA TRP A 57 -36.52 4.48 -23.73
C TRP A 57 -35.92 5.58 -24.62
N LYS A 58 -36.09 5.44 -25.97
CA LYS A 58 -35.57 6.44 -26.92
C LYS A 58 -36.18 7.83 -26.79
N LYS A 59 -37.37 7.93 -26.15
CA LYS A 59 -38.10 9.18 -25.94
C LYS A 59 -38.00 9.70 -24.50
N ARG A 60 -37.45 8.92 -23.58
CA ARG A 60 -37.37 9.32 -22.16
C ARG A 60 -36.40 10.48 -21.98
N LYS A 61 -36.77 11.45 -21.17
CA LYS A 61 -35.90 12.54 -20.73
C LYS A 61 -34.69 12.02 -19.97
N LEU A 62 -34.88 10.96 -19.17
CA LEU A 62 -33.77 10.29 -18.44
C LEU A 62 -32.62 9.93 -19.38
N LYS A 63 -32.92 9.34 -20.56
CA LYS A 63 -31.88 9.02 -21.57
C LYS A 63 -31.13 10.26 -22.03
N GLN A 64 -31.85 11.35 -22.27
CA GLN A 64 -31.26 12.62 -22.71
C GLN A 64 -30.40 13.22 -21.61
N ARG A 65 -30.89 13.27 -20.36
CA ARG A 65 -30.19 13.75 -19.21
C ARG A 65 -28.86 13.00 -18.97
N LEU A 66 -28.90 11.67 -18.97
CA LEU A 66 -27.72 10.81 -18.83
C LEU A 66 -26.71 10.99 -19.97
N THR A 67 -27.19 11.14 -21.22
CA THR A 67 -26.32 11.37 -22.38
C THR A 67 -25.65 12.75 -22.29
N ASN A 68 -26.39 13.79 -21.94
CA ASN A 68 -25.86 15.14 -21.76
C ASN A 68 -24.83 15.19 -20.62
N TYR A 69 -25.15 14.55 -19.49
CA TYR A 69 -24.22 14.47 -18.37
C TYR A 69 -22.94 13.69 -18.72
N MET A 70 -23.06 12.60 -19.45
CA MET A 70 -21.93 11.84 -19.96
C MET A 70 -21.01 12.72 -20.83
N ASN A 71 -21.58 13.50 -21.74
CA ASN A 71 -20.83 14.42 -22.60
C ASN A 71 -20.16 15.54 -21.79
N PHE A 72 -20.88 16.11 -20.83
CA PHE A 72 -20.33 17.12 -19.91
C PHE A 72 -19.15 16.56 -19.10
N CYS A 73 -19.32 15.40 -18.46
CA CYS A 73 -18.26 14.76 -17.70
C CYS A 73 -17.05 14.43 -18.57
N ARG A 74 -17.25 13.95 -19.79
CA ARG A 74 -16.18 13.66 -20.74
C ARG A 74 -15.36 14.89 -21.08
N ASN A 75 -15.99 16.03 -21.27
CA ASN A 75 -15.32 17.26 -21.68
C ASN A 75 -14.65 18.01 -20.51
N THR A 76 -15.12 17.78 -19.28
CA THR A 76 -14.66 18.54 -18.10
C THR A 76 -13.78 17.75 -17.13
N LEU A 77 -13.95 16.42 -17.07
CA LEU A 77 -13.29 15.56 -16.11
C LEU A 77 -12.32 14.59 -16.80
N THR A 78 -11.39 14.03 -16.02
CA THR A 78 -10.55 12.93 -16.53
C THR A 78 -11.38 11.67 -16.76
N ILE A 79 -10.99 10.84 -17.74
CA ILE A 79 -11.70 9.59 -18.14
C ILE A 79 -12.17 8.78 -16.94
N ASN A 80 -11.26 8.47 -16.02
CA ASN A 80 -11.58 7.63 -14.86
C ASN A 80 -12.60 8.29 -13.93
N THR A 81 -12.52 9.61 -13.75
CA THR A 81 -13.49 10.36 -12.93
C THR A 81 -14.86 10.39 -13.63
N ALA A 82 -14.89 10.68 -14.92
CA ALA A 82 -16.13 10.71 -15.70
C ALA A 82 -16.84 9.35 -15.70
N LYS A 83 -16.11 8.26 -15.94
CA LYS A 83 -16.65 6.89 -15.86
C LYS A 83 -17.18 6.55 -14.46
N HIS A 84 -16.45 6.97 -13.41
CA HIS A 84 -16.89 6.77 -12.03
C HIS A 84 -18.20 7.53 -11.75
N TYR A 85 -18.30 8.79 -12.15
CA TYR A 85 -19.49 9.61 -11.95
C TYR A 85 -20.71 9.00 -12.64
N LEU A 86 -20.57 8.60 -13.89
CA LEU A 86 -21.64 7.91 -14.62
C LEU A 86 -22.04 6.59 -13.96
N LYS A 87 -21.06 5.82 -13.45
CA LYS A 87 -21.35 4.58 -12.73
C LYS A 87 -22.18 4.85 -11.48
N VAL A 88 -21.82 5.85 -10.67
CA VAL A 88 -22.53 6.20 -9.44
C VAL A 88 -23.94 6.65 -9.73
N VAL A 89 -24.15 7.52 -10.73
CA VAL A 89 -25.49 7.99 -11.13
C VAL A 89 -26.37 6.82 -11.62
N LYS A 90 -25.81 5.90 -12.41
CA LYS A 90 -26.56 4.70 -12.84
C LYS A 90 -26.94 3.82 -11.65
N ILE A 91 -26.02 3.59 -10.71
CA ILE A 91 -26.29 2.80 -9.51
C ILE A 91 -27.38 3.46 -8.67
N PHE A 92 -27.42 4.80 -8.61
CA PHE A 92 -28.46 5.54 -7.90
C PHE A 92 -29.84 5.30 -8.50
N TYR A 93 -30.02 5.44 -9.81
CA TYR A 93 -31.30 5.14 -10.47
C TYR A 93 -31.71 3.67 -10.33
N HIS A 94 -30.79 2.73 -10.54
CA HIS A 94 -31.09 1.30 -10.34
C HIS A 94 -31.45 0.94 -8.89
N HIS A 95 -30.96 1.68 -7.92
CA HIS A 95 -31.33 1.48 -6.53
C HIS A 95 -32.79 1.84 -6.24
N HIS A 96 -33.32 2.78 -7.00
CA HIS A 96 -34.70 3.19 -6.95
C HIS A 96 -35.56 2.52 -8.06
N ASP A 97 -35.16 1.33 -8.48
CA ASP A 97 -35.82 0.47 -9.44
C ASP A 97 -36.05 1.10 -10.84
N ILE A 98 -35.42 2.24 -11.14
CA ILE A 98 -35.50 2.88 -12.44
C ILE A 98 -34.61 2.14 -13.46
N GLU A 99 -35.22 1.69 -14.54
CA GLU A 99 -34.56 0.91 -15.58
C GLU A 99 -33.78 1.81 -16.56
N ILE A 100 -32.48 1.56 -16.70
CA ILE A 100 -31.58 2.24 -17.65
C ILE A 100 -31.16 1.27 -18.72
N HIS A 101 -31.70 1.43 -19.94
CA HIS A 101 -31.27 0.66 -21.09
C HIS A 101 -29.93 1.18 -21.65
N LYS A 102 -29.55 0.67 -22.84
CA LYS A 102 -28.28 1.00 -23.48
C LYS A 102 -28.15 2.50 -23.76
N LEU A 103 -27.12 3.10 -23.22
CA LEU A 103 -26.65 4.45 -23.53
C LEU A 103 -25.65 4.42 -24.70
N PRO A 104 -25.40 5.55 -25.36
CA PRO A 104 -24.29 5.67 -26.30
C PRO A 104 -22.96 5.26 -25.65
N PRO A 105 -22.01 4.72 -26.43
CA PRO A 105 -20.70 4.38 -25.88
C PRO A 105 -19.98 5.63 -25.43
N PHE A 106 -19.23 5.49 -24.29
CA PHE A 106 -18.35 6.56 -23.81
C PHE A 106 -17.14 6.65 -24.74
N ASN A 107 -17.11 7.66 -25.62
CA ASN A 107 -15.99 7.88 -26.51
C ASN A 107 -14.82 8.52 -25.74
N GLU A 108 -13.71 7.79 -25.59
CA GLU A 108 -12.53 8.24 -24.84
C GLU A 108 -11.63 9.18 -25.64
N ARG A 109 -11.76 9.24 -26.98
CA ARG A 109 -10.85 10.00 -27.85
C ARG A 109 -10.78 11.50 -27.50
N ASN A 110 -11.91 12.07 -27.09
CA ASN A 110 -12.02 13.49 -26.75
C ASN A 110 -12.08 13.75 -25.24
N ALA A 111 -11.79 12.75 -24.43
CA ALA A 111 -11.82 12.89 -22.98
C ALA A 111 -10.46 13.38 -22.46
N LYS A 112 -10.49 14.15 -21.36
CA LYS A 112 -9.27 14.62 -20.71
C LYS A 112 -8.43 13.45 -20.17
N VAL A 113 -7.18 13.37 -20.61
CA VAL A 113 -6.27 12.27 -20.27
C VAL A 113 -5.10 12.79 -19.44
N ARG A 114 -4.80 12.08 -18.35
CA ARG A 114 -3.57 12.28 -17.59
C ARG A 114 -2.38 11.68 -18.34
N ASN A 115 -1.25 12.33 -18.27
CA ASN A 115 -0.01 11.69 -18.70
C ASN A 115 0.28 10.45 -17.84
N PRO A 116 0.79 9.36 -18.42
CA PRO A 116 1.14 8.17 -17.68
C PRO A 116 2.27 8.47 -16.68
N ILE A 117 2.19 7.87 -15.50
CA ILE A 117 3.30 7.84 -14.55
C ILE A 117 4.28 6.75 -15.01
N THR A 118 5.48 7.15 -15.38
CA THR A 118 6.54 6.28 -15.88
C THR A 118 7.54 5.91 -14.77
N PRO A 119 8.45 4.95 -14.99
CA PRO A 119 9.52 4.65 -14.04
C PRO A 119 10.40 5.86 -13.70
N LYS A 120 10.56 6.83 -14.61
CA LYS A 120 11.32 8.08 -14.39
C LYS A 120 10.65 9.02 -13.38
N ASP A 121 9.37 8.83 -13.11
CA ASP A 121 8.62 9.62 -12.13
C ASP A 121 8.71 9.05 -10.71
N LEU A 122 9.23 7.81 -10.57
CA LEU A 122 9.46 7.21 -9.26
C LEU A 122 10.65 7.90 -8.57
N PRO A 123 10.60 8.05 -7.23
CA PRO A 123 11.79 8.48 -6.52
C PRO A 123 12.91 7.44 -6.72
N ILE A 124 14.14 7.89 -6.88
CA ILE A 124 15.32 7.03 -6.86
C ILE A 124 15.80 6.82 -5.41
N ARG A 125 16.73 5.90 -5.20
CA ARG A 125 17.23 5.56 -3.86
C ARG A 125 17.79 6.78 -3.13
N GLU A 126 18.59 7.59 -3.80
CA GLU A 126 19.22 8.79 -3.27
C GLU A 126 18.19 9.81 -2.76
N ILE A 127 17.13 10.03 -3.51
CA ILE A 127 16.01 10.89 -3.08
C ILE A 127 15.31 10.31 -1.83
N LEU A 128 15.18 8.99 -1.74
CA LEU A 128 14.59 8.35 -0.56
C LEU A 128 15.53 8.46 0.66
N GLN A 129 16.85 8.38 0.46
CA GLN A 129 17.85 8.62 1.50
C GLN A 129 17.72 10.06 2.04
N GLU A 130 17.73 11.06 1.18
CA GLU A 130 17.54 12.47 1.55
C GLU A 130 16.18 12.68 2.26
N ALA A 131 15.11 12.06 1.76
CA ALA A 131 13.79 12.15 2.39
C ALA A 131 13.78 11.55 3.80
N VAL A 132 14.47 10.43 4.01
CA VAL A 132 14.60 9.81 5.35
C VAL A 132 15.48 10.67 6.25
N GLU A 133 16.56 11.27 5.74
CA GLU A 133 17.48 12.10 6.51
C GLU A 133 16.77 13.31 7.13
N ILE A 134 15.98 14.03 6.34
CA ILE A 134 15.27 15.25 6.80
C ILE A 134 13.94 14.98 7.51
N ALA A 135 13.41 13.77 7.42
CA ALA A 135 12.10 13.43 7.97
C ALA A 135 12.12 13.34 9.51
N GLU A 136 10.98 13.63 10.15
CA GLU A 136 10.77 13.32 11.57
C GLU A 136 10.71 11.80 11.82
N PRO A 137 10.99 11.30 13.03
CA PRO A 137 11.13 9.86 13.32
C PRO A 137 9.95 8.99 12.84
N LEU A 138 8.71 9.46 12.99
CA LEU A 138 7.53 8.77 12.48
C LEU A 138 7.60 8.60 10.95
N MET A 139 7.96 9.67 10.24
CA MET A 139 8.02 9.64 8.78
C MET A 139 9.21 8.84 8.27
N LYS A 140 10.36 8.85 8.98
CA LYS A 140 11.50 7.96 8.68
C LYS A 140 11.07 6.49 8.70
N ALA A 141 10.51 6.06 9.82
CA ALA A 141 10.00 4.69 9.98
C ALA A 141 8.95 4.34 8.91
N LEU A 142 8.04 5.27 8.62
CA LEU A 142 6.94 5.04 7.68
C LEU A 142 7.41 4.97 6.21
N ILE A 143 8.37 5.80 5.81
CA ILE A 143 8.94 5.77 4.44
C ILE A 143 9.64 4.43 4.22
N LEU A 144 10.55 4.04 5.12
CA LEU A 144 11.30 2.79 5.03
C LEU A 144 10.36 1.57 5.05
N PHE A 145 9.36 1.59 5.94
CA PHE A 145 8.33 0.54 6.01
C PHE A 145 7.52 0.42 4.72
N LEU A 146 7.04 1.53 4.15
CA LEU A 146 6.23 1.50 2.93
C LEU A 146 7.04 1.10 1.68
N VAL A 147 8.33 1.48 1.63
CA VAL A 147 9.24 1.07 0.56
C VAL A 147 9.51 -0.42 0.62
N SER A 148 9.79 -0.96 1.80
CA SER A 148 10.20 -2.35 1.96
C SER A 148 9.04 -3.32 2.02
N SER A 149 7.90 -2.96 2.64
CA SER A 149 6.72 -3.84 2.73
C SER A 149 5.78 -3.74 1.53
N GLY A 150 5.83 -2.65 0.78
CA GLY A 150 4.85 -2.37 -0.27
C GLY A 150 3.41 -2.27 0.22
N MET A 151 3.15 -2.16 1.52
CA MET A 151 1.79 -2.01 2.06
C MET A 151 1.08 -0.76 1.52
N SER A 152 -0.24 -0.80 1.49
CA SER A 152 -0.99 0.40 1.15
C SER A 152 -1.03 1.39 2.33
N LYS A 153 -1.21 2.69 2.02
CA LYS A 153 -1.37 3.74 3.03
C LYS A 153 -2.42 3.38 4.10
N VAL A 154 -3.52 2.76 3.69
CA VAL A 154 -4.64 2.45 4.59
C VAL A 154 -4.29 1.27 5.48
N ASP A 155 -3.66 0.23 4.91
CA ASP A 155 -3.27 -0.96 5.64
C ASP A 155 -2.19 -0.60 6.68
N ALA A 156 -1.14 0.11 6.30
CA ALA A 156 -0.09 0.57 7.21
C ALA A 156 -0.63 1.42 8.39
N ARG A 157 -1.60 2.32 8.13
CA ARG A 157 -2.23 3.13 9.19
C ARG A 157 -3.10 2.33 10.16
N ASN A 158 -3.55 1.16 9.74
CA ASN A 158 -4.39 0.32 10.59
C ASN A 158 -3.59 -0.63 11.47
N LEU A 159 -2.31 -0.83 11.21
CA LEU A 159 -1.43 -1.62 12.05
C LEU A 159 -1.45 -1.14 13.50
N THR A 160 -1.43 -2.09 14.41
CA THR A 160 -1.39 -1.88 15.87
C THR A 160 -0.03 -2.31 16.43
N ILE A 161 0.22 -1.98 17.68
CA ILE A 161 1.38 -2.49 18.42
C ILE A 161 1.34 -4.01 18.48
N GLN A 162 0.15 -4.62 18.66
CA GLN A 162 0.02 -6.08 18.62
C GLN A 162 0.48 -6.66 17.28
N ASN A 163 0.10 -6.06 16.16
CA ASN A 163 0.56 -6.55 14.86
C ASN A 163 2.09 -6.47 14.72
N PHE A 164 2.75 -5.48 15.34
CA PHE A 164 4.20 -5.39 15.35
C PHE A 164 4.82 -6.50 16.22
N LEU A 165 4.29 -6.74 17.42
CA LEU A 165 4.74 -7.83 18.28
C LEU A 165 4.56 -9.19 17.60
N ASP A 166 3.40 -9.44 17.00
CA ASP A 166 3.14 -10.68 16.26
C ASP A 166 4.14 -10.87 15.11
N ALA A 167 4.37 -9.81 14.32
CA ALA A 167 5.28 -9.85 13.17
C ALA A 167 6.75 -10.06 13.55
N THR A 168 7.15 -9.65 14.74
CA THR A 168 8.54 -9.75 15.26
C THR A 168 8.73 -10.85 16.30
N SER A 169 7.71 -11.67 16.55
CA SER A 169 7.63 -12.63 17.68
C SER A 169 8.86 -13.53 17.81
N LYS A 170 9.42 -14.01 16.71
CA LYS A 170 10.64 -14.86 16.71
C LYS A 170 11.91 -14.17 17.23
N TYR A 171 11.94 -12.84 17.25
CA TYR A 171 13.11 -12.06 17.66
C TYR A 171 13.09 -11.62 19.12
N HIS A 172 11.98 -11.87 19.83
CA HIS A 172 11.80 -11.48 21.23
C HIS A 172 11.11 -12.59 22.07
N ASN A 173 11.23 -13.85 21.64
CA ASN A 173 10.69 -15.02 22.34
C ASN A 173 9.19 -14.90 22.67
N ASN A 174 8.39 -14.38 21.74
CA ASN A 174 6.94 -14.15 21.89
C ASN A 174 6.58 -13.26 23.11
N SER A 175 7.41 -12.30 23.47
CA SER A 175 7.07 -11.37 24.54
C SER A 175 5.86 -10.53 24.18
N GLU A 176 4.86 -10.47 25.06
CA GLU A 176 3.67 -9.63 24.90
C GLU A 176 3.92 -8.18 25.38
N ASP A 177 4.98 -7.94 26.12
CA ASP A 177 5.38 -6.61 26.56
C ASP A 177 6.26 -5.92 25.54
N LEU A 178 5.79 -4.76 25.04
CA LEU A 178 6.52 -3.99 24.02
C LEU A 178 7.93 -3.56 24.46
N LYS A 179 8.10 -3.16 25.73
CA LYS A 179 9.38 -2.69 26.22
C LYS A 179 10.41 -3.81 26.27
N THR A 180 10.00 -4.99 26.77
CA THR A 180 10.81 -6.20 26.77
C THR A 180 11.13 -6.66 25.36
N ALA A 181 10.13 -6.68 24.46
CA ALA A 181 10.32 -7.04 23.06
C ALA A 181 11.33 -6.11 22.36
N ILE A 182 11.21 -4.79 22.53
CA ILE A 182 12.17 -3.81 21.99
C ILE A 182 13.58 -4.06 22.53
N LYS A 183 13.72 -4.30 23.83
CA LYS A 183 15.03 -4.58 24.43
C LYS A 183 15.68 -5.81 23.80
N LEU A 184 14.97 -6.92 23.71
CA LEU A 184 15.47 -8.16 23.10
C LEU A 184 15.83 -7.99 21.63
N MET A 185 14.99 -7.28 20.85
CA MET A 185 15.28 -6.98 19.46
C MET A 185 16.52 -6.09 19.27
N LYS A 186 16.81 -5.18 20.20
CA LYS A 186 18.03 -4.35 20.16
C LYS A 186 19.29 -5.14 20.48
N GLU A 187 19.17 -6.15 21.33
CA GLU A 187 20.24 -7.08 21.70
C GLU A 187 20.45 -8.21 20.67
N TYR A 188 19.52 -8.35 19.72
CA TYR A 188 19.60 -9.38 18.69
C TYR A 188 20.72 -9.07 17.70
N ASP A 189 21.70 -9.98 17.62
CA ASP A 189 22.84 -9.90 16.72
C ASP A 189 22.47 -10.53 15.35
N GLY A 190 21.82 -9.76 14.54
CA GLY A 190 21.36 -10.19 13.23
C GLY A 190 20.30 -9.24 12.68
N GLU A 191 19.76 -9.60 11.53
CA GLU A 191 18.75 -8.82 10.86
C GLU A 191 17.34 -9.19 11.30
N ILE A 192 16.52 -8.19 11.53
CA ILE A 192 15.14 -8.34 11.93
C ILE A 192 14.25 -8.08 10.72
N ILE A 193 13.76 -9.15 10.09
CA ILE A 193 12.83 -9.12 8.96
C ILE A 193 11.47 -9.63 9.46
N PRO A 194 10.56 -8.73 9.83
CA PRO A 194 9.23 -9.10 10.34
C PRO A 194 8.36 -9.76 9.30
N ILE A 195 7.51 -10.70 9.73
CA ILE A 195 6.49 -11.35 8.91
C ILE A 195 5.14 -10.72 9.22
N TRP A 196 4.62 -9.93 8.32
CA TRP A 196 3.35 -9.23 8.51
C TRP A 196 2.18 -10.03 7.93
N ASN A 197 1.43 -10.67 8.78
CA ASN A 197 0.16 -11.31 8.44
C ASN A 197 -0.96 -10.27 8.54
N SER A 198 -1.53 -9.86 7.43
CA SER A 198 -2.47 -8.74 7.39
C SER A 198 -3.67 -8.99 6.47
N ARG A 199 -4.77 -8.28 6.73
CA ARG A 199 -5.94 -8.24 5.85
C ARG A 199 -6.04 -6.89 5.14
N ARG A 200 -6.13 -6.93 3.83
CA ARG A 200 -6.26 -5.73 3.02
C ARG A 200 -7.61 -5.05 3.23
N GLN A 201 -7.63 -3.83 3.73
CA GLN A 201 -8.85 -3.08 4.05
C GLN A 201 -9.81 -2.91 2.86
N LYS A 202 -9.29 -2.83 1.64
CA LYS A 202 -10.10 -2.62 0.44
C LYS A 202 -10.86 -3.88 -0.01
N THR A 203 -10.27 -5.06 0.15
CA THR A 203 -10.75 -6.31 -0.47
C THR A 203 -10.98 -7.43 0.54
N ASN A 204 -10.65 -7.18 1.80
CA ASN A 204 -10.66 -8.16 2.90
C ASN A 204 -9.80 -9.43 2.61
N LYS A 205 -8.93 -9.38 1.58
CA LYS A 205 -8.03 -10.47 1.23
C LYS A 205 -6.89 -10.52 2.25
N PHE A 206 -6.62 -11.72 2.75
CA PHE A 206 -5.43 -11.99 3.56
C PHE A 206 -4.18 -11.92 2.69
N PHE A 207 -3.09 -11.40 3.24
CA PHE A 207 -1.79 -11.36 2.56
C PHE A 207 -0.65 -11.31 3.56
N VAL A 208 0.50 -11.79 3.13
CA VAL A 208 1.76 -11.77 3.88
C VAL A 208 2.70 -10.77 3.20
N THR A 209 3.45 -10.02 3.99
CA THR A 209 4.54 -9.17 3.49
C THR A 209 5.63 -9.02 4.56
N PHE A 210 6.74 -8.44 4.15
CA PHE A 210 7.93 -8.28 4.97
C PHE A 210 8.39 -6.82 4.94
N ASN A 211 9.28 -6.45 5.84
CA ASN A 211 10.07 -5.23 5.71
C ASN A 211 11.53 -5.47 6.10
N THR A 212 12.40 -4.58 5.66
CA THR A 212 13.84 -4.64 5.92
C THR A 212 14.18 -4.38 7.39
N ASP A 213 15.35 -4.84 7.83
CA ASP A 213 15.89 -4.55 9.16
C ASP A 213 16.00 -3.05 9.41
N GLU A 214 16.49 -2.27 8.47
CA GLU A 214 16.57 -0.80 8.60
C GLU A 214 15.22 -0.17 8.91
N ALA A 215 14.14 -0.65 8.29
CA ALA A 215 12.79 -0.19 8.59
C ALA A 215 12.36 -0.58 10.01
N THR A 216 12.67 -1.81 10.42
CA THR A 216 12.36 -2.31 11.78
C THR A 216 13.07 -1.50 12.85
N ARG A 217 14.37 -1.22 12.70
CA ARG A 217 15.14 -0.42 13.65
C ARG A 217 14.61 1.02 13.76
N HIS A 218 14.16 1.61 12.65
CA HIS A 218 13.53 2.94 12.69
C HIS A 218 12.13 2.91 13.32
N ILE A 219 11.38 1.82 13.17
CA ILE A 219 10.11 1.62 13.89
C ILE A 219 10.38 1.54 15.40
N ILE A 220 11.36 0.75 15.82
CA ILE A 220 11.77 0.63 17.23
C ILE A 220 12.15 2.00 17.80
N SER A 221 13.03 2.74 17.13
CA SER A 221 13.44 4.08 17.56
C SER A 221 12.26 5.05 17.68
N TYR A 222 11.32 5.00 16.71
CA TYR A 222 10.11 5.80 16.78
C TYR A 222 9.21 5.42 17.97
N LEU A 223 9.06 4.13 18.26
CA LEU A 223 8.24 3.65 19.38
C LEU A 223 8.85 4.05 20.73
N GLU A 224 10.16 3.97 20.89
CA GLU A 224 10.86 4.43 22.09
C GLU A 224 10.59 5.93 22.34
N LEU A 225 10.83 6.77 21.34
CA LEU A 225 10.56 8.22 21.42
C LEU A 225 9.08 8.53 21.73
N ARG A 226 8.18 7.76 21.14
CA ARG A 226 6.75 7.93 21.38
C ARG A 226 6.37 7.55 22.82
N ASN A 227 6.96 6.47 23.35
CA ASN A 227 6.72 6.02 24.70
C ASN A 227 7.28 7.02 25.75
N GLU A 228 8.47 7.56 25.52
CA GLU A 228 9.03 8.63 26.35
C GLU A 228 8.15 9.88 26.41
N ARG A 229 7.55 10.28 25.27
CA ARG A 229 6.64 11.42 25.22
C ARG A 229 5.34 11.17 25.99
N LEU A 230 4.86 9.94 26.03
CA LEU A 230 3.68 9.56 26.83
C LEU A 230 3.97 9.67 28.31
N ASN A 231 5.13 9.21 28.76
CA ASN A 231 5.57 9.24 30.14
C ASN A 231 5.75 10.69 30.67
N LYS A 232 6.11 11.63 29.79
CA LYS A 232 6.29 13.06 30.12
C LYS A 232 4.98 13.88 30.07
N ASN A 233 3.84 13.29 29.74
CA ASN A 233 2.59 14.00 29.62
C ASN A 233 1.86 14.08 30.98
N PHE A 234 1.98 15.22 31.67
CA PHE A 234 1.35 15.48 32.97
C PHE A 234 -0.18 15.52 32.94
N TYR A 235 -0.80 15.82 31.79
CA TYR A 235 -2.28 16.01 31.70
C TYR A 235 -3.02 14.72 31.39
N ASN A 236 -2.37 13.73 30.84
CA ASN A 236 -2.98 12.43 30.54
C ASN A 236 -1.87 11.35 30.59
N PRO A 237 -1.50 10.89 31.77
CA PRO A 237 -0.43 9.92 31.95
C PRO A 237 -0.88 8.53 31.49
N LYS A 238 -0.88 8.28 30.20
CA LYS A 238 -0.86 6.94 29.65
C LYS A 238 0.60 6.51 29.70
N ASN A 239 0.92 5.69 30.69
CA ASN A 239 2.30 5.37 31.02
C ASN A 239 3.03 4.58 29.91
N GLU A 240 2.30 3.79 29.11
CA GLU A 240 2.90 2.92 28.07
C GLU A 240 1.98 2.71 26.87
N LEU A 241 2.56 2.32 25.73
CA LEU A 241 1.82 1.93 24.55
C LEU A 241 1.21 0.55 24.74
N GLY A 242 -0.11 0.44 24.59
CA GLY A 242 -0.82 -0.83 24.67
C GLY A 242 -0.98 -1.53 23.32
N PRO A 243 -1.31 -2.83 23.34
CA PRO A 243 -1.45 -3.66 22.12
C PRO A 243 -2.40 -3.09 21.06
N SER A 244 -3.48 -2.45 21.48
CA SER A 244 -4.50 -1.84 20.58
C SER A 244 -4.11 -0.46 20.03
N ASP A 245 -3.04 0.14 20.53
CA ASP A 245 -2.57 1.42 20.00
C ASP A 245 -2.08 1.27 18.56
N LYS A 246 -2.29 2.32 17.75
CA LYS A 246 -1.79 2.32 16.39
C LYS A 246 -0.27 2.31 16.36
N LEU A 247 0.32 1.43 15.54
CA LEU A 247 1.76 1.39 15.32
C LEU A 247 2.25 2.77 14.84
N PHE A 248 1.69 3.25 13.74
CA PHE A 248 1.96 4.60 13.24
C PHE A 248 0.82 5.54 13.66
N LYS A 249 1.07 6.43 14.63
CA LYS A 249 0.08 7.42 15.08
C LYS A 249 -0.03 8.57 14.08
N ILE A 250 -0.71 8.34 12.96
CA ILE A 250 -0.84 9.31 11.87
C ILE A 250 -2.28 9.40 11.33
N GLY A 251 -2.80 10.62 11.24
CA GLY A 251 -4.11 10.91 10.67
C GLY A 251 -4.11 10.79 9.13
N VAL A 252 -5.32 10.70 8.53
CA VAL A 252 -5.47 10.57 7.05
C VAL A 252 -4.89 11.78 6.32
N ASP A 253 -5.27 12.96 6.78
CA ASP A 253 -4.89 14.23 6.14
C ASP A 253 -3.44 14.56 6.45
N TYR A 254 -3.02 14.42 7.70
CA TYR A 254 -1.65 14.64 8.14
C TYR A 254 -0.63 13.79 7.36
N PHE A 255 -0.95 12.52 7.11
CA PHE A 255 -0.14 11.65 6.27
C PHE A 255 0.14 12.28 4.88
N SER A 256 -0.90 12.82 4.25
CA SER A 256 -0.77 13.42 2.93
C SER A 256 -0.04 14.77 2.97
N VAL A 257 -0.24 15.55 4.04
CA VAL A 257 0.45 16.82 4.28
C VAL A 257 1.96 16.60 4.45
N LYS A 258 2.35 15.64 5.32
CA LYS A 258 3.77 15.35 5.58
C LYS A 258 4.52 14.86 4.33
N PHE A 259 3.91 13.98 3.54
CA PHE A 259 4.51 13.59 2.26
C PHE A 259 4.63 14.76 1.29
N LYS A 260 3.66 15.67 1.29
CA LYS A 260 3.72 16.87 0.45
C LYS A 260 4.84 17.84 0.93
N GLU A 261 4.96 18.07 2.23
CA GLU A 261 6.05 18.86 2.82
C GLU A 261 7.42 18.32 2.40
N LEU A 262 7.67 17.04 2.56
CA LEU A 262 8.93 16.39 2.13
C LEU A 262 9.16 16.54 0.63
N ASN A 263 8.10 16.30 -0.18
CA ASN A 263 8.19 16.46 -1.63
C ASN A 263 8.57 17.90 -2.04
N ASP A 264 7.97 18.89 -1.37
CA ASP A 264 8.18 20.32 -1.66
C ASP A 264 9.58 20.76 -1.16
N THR A 265 10.03 20.30 0.01
CA THR A 265 11.37 20.56 0.55
C THR A 265 12.47 20.03 -0.38
N LEU A 266 12.26 18.83 -0.93
CA LEU A 266 13.19 18.21 -1.89
C LEU A 266 12.99 18.67 -3.33
N ASN A 267 12.10 19.64 -3.58
CA ASN A 267 11.81 20.18 -4.91
C ASN A 267 11.50 19.13 -5.99
N LEU A 268 10.84 18.03 -5.63
CA LEU A 268 10.60 16.90 -6.54
C LEU A 268 9.52 17.20 -7.60
N GLY A 269 8.67 18.19 -7.38
CA GLY A 269 7.59 18.54 -8.29
C GLY A 269 6.48 17.47 -8.35
N THR A 270 5.86 17.37 -9.52
CA THR A 270 4.69 16.49 -9.74
C THR A 270 4.87 15.58 -10.95
N ALA A 271 4.09 14.48 -10.99
CA ALA A 271 4.04 13.53 -12.10
C ALA A 271 2.59 13.23 -12.52
N GLY A 272 2.38 12.79 -13.73
CA GLY A 272 1.07 12.42 -14.26
C GLY A 272 0.11 13.59 -14.49
N GLY A 273 0.60 14.82 -14.48
CA GLY A 273 -0.15 15.99 -14.91
C GLY A 273 -0.20 16.12 -16.43
N ASN A 274 -1.18 16.86 -16.93
CA ASN A 274 -1.28 17.23 -18.33
C ASN A 274 -1.63 18.74 -18.40
N PRO A 275 -0.65 19.63 -18.57
CA PRO A 275 -0.89 21.07 -18.62
C PRO A 275 -1.79 21.50 -19.75
N GLU A 276 -1.70 20.85 -20.92
CA GLU A 276 -2.53 21.14 -22.10
C GLU A 276 -4.02 20.91 -21.80
N GLU A 277 -4.34 19.94 -20.97
CA GLU A 277 -5.68 19.59 -20.52
C GLU A 277 -6.06 20.27 -19.19
N ASN A 278 -5.20 21.13 -18.66
CA ASN A 278 -5.34 21.74 -17.33
C ASN A 278 -5.50 20.70 -16.19
N ILE A 279 -4.78 19.58 -16.29
CA ILE A 279 -4.79 18.51 -15.28
C ILE A 279 -3.56 18.63 -14.40
N LYS A 280 -3.77 18.89 -13.10
CA LYS A 280 -2.69 18.94 -12.10
C LYS A 280 -2.08 17.55 -11.89
N GLY A 281 -0.75 17.49 -11.81
CA GLY A 281 -0.01 16.29 -11.44
C GLY A 281 -0.19 15.91 -9.96
N PHE A 282 0.36 14.78 -9.62
CA PHE A 282 0.47 14.32 -8.24
C PHE A 282 1.91 14.50 -7.75
N THR A 283 2.12 14.78 -6.47
CA THR A 283 3.46 14.80 -5.86
C THR A 283 4.21 13.51 -6.17
N ARG A 284 5.52 13.62 -6.47
CA ARG A 284 6.36 12.44 -6.76
C ARG A 284 6.62 11.64 -5.50
N LEU A 285 6.90 12.29 -4.37
CA LEU A 285 7.04 11.60 -3.09
C LEU A 285 5.66 11.49 -2.40
N ARG A 286 5.10 10.28 -2.38
CA ARG A 286 3.84 9.92 -1.73
C ARG A 286 3.74 8.41 -1.56
N ALA A 287 2.96 7.94 -0.60
CA ALA A 287 2.82 6.51 -0.29
C ALA A 287 2.55 5.60 -1.50
N HIS A 288 1.73 6.05 -2.47
CA HIS A 288 1.47 5.25 -3.65
C HIS A 288 2.69 5.10 -4.57
N MET A 289 3.57 6.09 -4.62
CA MET A 289 4.81 6.01 -5.40
C MET A 289 5.82 5.10 -4.69
N LEU A 290 5.87 5.08 -3.36
CA LEU A 290 6.68 4.13 -2.59
C LEU A 290 6.25 2.68 -2.86
N ARG A 291 4.95 2.42 -2.89
CA ARG A 291 4.42 1.10 -3.26
C ARG A 291 4.72 0.71 -4.73
N LYS A 292 4.75 1.69 -5.64
CA LYS A 292 5.23 1.45 -7.02
C LYS A 292 6.73 1.20 -7.05
N TYR A 293 7.51 1.94 -6.26
CA TYR A 293 8.94 1.74 -6.09
C TYR A 293 9.23 0.30 -5.65
N HIS A 294 8.59 -0.16 -4.57
CA HIS A 294 8.67 -1.55 -4.10
C HIS A 294 8.46 -2.55 -5.24
N ALA A 295 7.32 -2.49 -5.94
CA ALA A 295 7.04 -3.45 -7.01
C ALA A 295 8.05 -3.38 -8.16
N THR A 296 8.45 -2.16 -8.55
CA THR A 296 9.37 -1.96 -9.68
C THR A 296 10.77 -2.48 -9.37
N ASN A 297 11.26 -2.21 -8.16
CA ASN A 297 12.61 -2.62 -7.79
C ASN A 297 12.69 -4.11 -7.44
N LEU A 298 11.76 -4.68 -6.69
CA LEU A 298 11.73 -6.14 -6.49
C LEU A 298 11.73 -6.88 -7.83
N LYS A 299 10.95 -6.39 -8.82
CA LYS A 299 10.98 -6.98 -10.17
C LYS A 299 12.33 -6.83 -10.85
N LYS A 300 13.03 -5.69 -10.71
CA LYS A 300 14.39 -5.49 -11.25
C LYS A 300 15.39 -6.45 -10.63
N PHE A 301 15.19 -6.82 -9.35
CA PHE A 301 16.04 -7.75 -8.62
C PHE A 301 15.55 -9.22 -8.71
N GLY A 302 14.74 -9.53 -9.73
CA GLY A 302 14.43 -10.90 -10.14
C GLY A 302 13.15 -11.49 -9.57
N MET A 303 12.45 -10.79 -8.65
CA MET A 303 11.19 -11.30 -8.13
C MET A 303 10.10 -11.29 -9.21
N ASP A 304 9.33 -12.36 -9.30
CA ASP A 304 8.24 -12.43 -10.26
C ASP A 304 7.05 -11.55 -9.89
N THR A 305 6.21 -11.25 -10.88
CA THR A 305 5.08 -10.33 -10.70
C THR A 305 3.96 -10.94 -9.85
N TYR A 306 3.83 -12.26 -9.85
CA TYR A 306 2.83 -12.97 -9.05
C TYR A 306 3.17 -12.81 -7.56
N THR A 307 4.39 -13.13 -7.15
CA THR A 307 4.90 -12.98 -5.78
C THR A 307 4.82 -11.53 -5.30
N ILE A 308 5.22 -10.55 -6.13
CA ILE A 308 5.06 -9.13 -5.81
C ILE A 308 3.60 -8.76 -5.53
N ASN A 309 2.66 -9.30 -6.29
CA ASN A 309 1.24 -9.04 -6.08
C ASN A 309 0.74 -9.69 -4.78
N VAL A 310 1.22 -10.91 -4.45
CA VAL A 310 0.94 -11.57 -3.16
C VAL A 310 1.40 -10.69 -2.01
N LEU A 311 2.67 -10.26 -1.99
CA LEU A 311 3.23 -9.37 -0.97
C LEU A 311 2.46 -8.05 -0.85
N GLN A 312 1.92 -7.54 -1.92
CA GLN A 312 1.10 -6.33 -1.92
C GLN A 312 -0.40 -6.59 -1.64
N GLY A 313 -0.82 -7.82 -1.42
CA GLY A 313 -2.23 -8.18 -1.25
C GLY A 313 -3.11 -7.84 -2.46
N LYS A 314 -2.56 -7.83 -3.68
CA LYS A 314 -3.32 -7.69 -4.91
C LYS A 314 -3.87 -9.04 -5.35
N SER A 315 -4.91 -9.03 -6.19
CA SER A 315 -5.39 -10.25 -6.84
C SER A 315 -4.54 -10.56 -8.06
N ASN A 316 -4.20 -11.84 -8.22
CA ASN A 316 -3.56 -12.39 -9.41
C ASN A 316 -4.58 -13.00 -10.41
N GLY A 317 -5.86 -12.77 -10.16
CA GLY A 317 -6.98 -13.39 -10.87
C GLY A 317 -7.59 -14.53 -10.06
N ALA A 318 -8.90 -14.74 -10.25
CA ALA A 318 -9.67 -15.67 -9.41
C ALA A 318 -9.11 -17.11 -9.43
N VAL A 319 -8.60 -17.58 -10.56
CA VAL A 319 -8.02 -18.92 -10.71
C VAL A 319 -6.70 -19.03 -9.94
N ASN A 320 -5.78 -18.09 -10.17
CA ASN A 320 -4.46 -18.13 -9.51
C ASN A 320 -4.57 -17.95 -7.99
N ASP A 321 -5.51 -17.13 -7.51
CA ASP A 321 -5.74 -16.91 -6.08
C ASP A 321 -6.24 -18.17 -5.33
N VAL A 322 -6.74 -19.20 -6.06
CA VAL A 322 -7.26 -20.44 -5.49
C VAL A 322 -6.24 -21.59 -5.55
N TYR A 323 -5.43 -21.63 -6.59
CA TYR A 323 -4.56 -22.81 -6.85
C TYR A 323 -3.10 -22.63 -6.40
N PHE A 324 -2.63 -21.40 -6.19
CA PHE A 324 -1.24 -21.16 -5.82
C PHE A 324 -1.18 -20.54 -4.42
N PHE A 325 -0.82 -21.36 -3.45
CA PHE A 325 -0.51 -20.94 -2.09
C PHE A 325 1.00 -21.03 -1.89
N GLU A 326 1.66 -19.91 -1.71
CA GLU A 326 3.05 -19.88 -1.26
C GLU A 326 3.04 -19.79 0.28
N ASP A 327 3.84 -20.64 0.92
CA ASP A 327 4.05 -20.57 2.36
C ASP A 327 4.92 -19.37 2.74
N GLU A 328 4.89 -18.97 4.00
CA GLU A 328 5.61 -17.80 4.51
C GLU A 328 7.13 -17.92 4.32
N GLU A 329 7.69 -19.12 4.42
CA GLU A 329 9.14 -19.34 4.31
C GLU A 329 9.59 -19.18 2.87
N THR A 330 8.85 -19.72 1.90
CA THR A 330 9.10 -19.53 0.47
C THR A 330 9.00 -18.06 0.08
N LEU A 331 7.94 -17.36 0.54
CA LEU A 331 7.78 -15.93 0.28
C LEU A 331 8.93 -15.11 0.89
N LEU A 332 9.38 -15.46 2.10
CA LEU A 332 10.50 -14.81 2.77
C LEU A 332 11.79 -15.03 2.00
N ALA A 333 12.06 -16.25 1.56
CA ALA A 333 13.26 -16.56 0.77
C ALA A 333 13.30 -15.78 -0.55
N GLU A 334 12.16 -15.69 -1.26
CA GLU A 334 12.05 -14.88 -2.47
C GLU A 334 12.23 -13.37 -2.18
N TYR A 335 11.69 -12.89 -1.04
CA TYR A 335 11.86 -11.51 -0.63
C TYR A 335 13.33 -11.20 -0.33
N ILE A 336 14.03 -12.07 0.42
CA ILE A 336 15.45 -11.90 0.76
C ILE A 336 16.33 -11.86 -0.51
N LYS A 337 16.07 -12.70 -1.50
CA LYS A 337 16.80 -12.67 -2.79
C LYS A 337 16.70 -11.33 -3.52
N ALA A 338 15.57 -10.63 -3.38
CA ALA A 338 15.32 -9.37 -4.06
C ALA A 338 15.43 -8.13 -3.14
N ILE A 339 15.83 -8.32 -1.89
CA ILE A 339 15.76 -7.28 -0.82
C ILE A 339 16.60 -6.04 -1.15
N GLU A 340 17.70 -6.20 -1.87
CA GLU A 340 18.56 -5.10 -2.34
C GLU A 340 17.76 -4.00 -3.06
N GLY A 341 16.72 -4.39 -3.79
CA GLY A 341 15.84 -3.46 -4.48
C GLY A 341 15.07 -2.50 -3.58
N VAL A 342 14.94 -2.82 -2.29
CA VAL A 342 14.15 -2.05 -1.32
C VAL A 342 14.95 -1.58 -0.11
N LEU A 343 16.26 -1.84 -0.06
CA LEU A 343 17.20 -1.25 0.87
C LEU A 343 17.46 0.21 0.48
N ILE A 344 17.36 1.10 1.45
CA ILE A 344 17.53 2.54 1.23
C ILE A 344 18.81 3.04 1.89
N LEU A 345 18.99 2.82 3.18
CA LEU A 345 20.11 3.35 3.97
C LEU A 345 21.31 2.42 4.00
N THR A 346 21.07 1.12 4.12
CA THR A 346 22.10 0.10 4.27
C THR A 346 22.81 -0.15 2.95
N ASP A 347 24.15 -0.26 2.97
CA ASP A 347 24.88 -0.62 1.78
C ASP A 347 24.66 -2.12 1.48
N VAL A 348 24.45 -2.42 0.20
CA VAL A 348 24.17 -3.77 -0.28
C VAL A 348 25.27 -4.77 0.12
N LYS A 349 26.54 -4.34 0.12
CA LYS A 349 27.67 -5.19 0.51
C LYS A 349 27.62 -5.58 1.99
N ASP A 350 27.18 -4.65 2.84
CA ASP A 350 27.05 -4.90 4.28
C ASP A 350 25.84 -5.77 4.58
N TYR A 351 24.75 -5.59 3.82
CA TYR A 351 23.54 -6.41 3.96
C TYR A 351 23.82 -7.88 3.64
N ASN A 352 24.42 -8.17 2.49
CA ASN A 352 24.72 -9.54 2.08
C ASN A 352 25.63 -10.29 3.06
N ARG A 353 26.44 -9.56 3.81
CA ARG A 353 27.35 -10.12 4.83
C ARG A 353 26.63 -10.65 6.05
N TYR A 354 25.43 -10.13 6.36
CA TYR A 354 24.62 -10.48 7.53
C TYR A 354 23.31 -11.18 7.17
N SER A 355 23.08 -11.50 5.90
CA SER A 355 21.85 -12.21 5.53
C SER A 355 21.86 -13.63 6.12
N PRO A 356 20.71 -14.17 6.58
CA PRO A 356 20.63 -15.53 7.10
C PRO A 356 21.19 -16.58 6.12
N GLU A 357 21.05 -16.34 4.81
CA GLU A 357 21.60 -17.20 3.77
C GLU A 357 23.14 -17.09 3.70
N TYR A 358 23.68 -15.90 3.84
CA TYR A 358 25.14 -15.69 3.87
C TYR A 358 25.76 -16.33 5.14
N ILE A 359 25.15 -16.12 6.30
CA ILE A 359 25.58 -16.73 7.57
C ILE A 359 25.52 -18.25 7.50
N LYS A 360 24.47 -18.80 6.88
CA LYS A 360 24.34 -20.25 6.67
C LYS A 360 25.43 -20.76 5.71
N MET A 361 25.65 -20.06 4.62
CA MET A 361 26.68 -20.39 3.64
C MET A 361 28.09 -20.26 4.22
N GLU A 362 28.32 -19.27 5.06
CA GLU A 362 29.59 -19.06 5.77
C GLU A 362 29.86 -20.20 6.75
N LYS A 363 28.87 -20.62 7.54
CA LYS A 363 28.95 -21.81 8.41
C LYS A 363 29.20 -23.09 7.63
N GLU A 364 28.47 -23.31 6.54
CA GLU A 364 28.70 -24.47 5.67
C GLU A 364 30.12 -24.45 5.06
N ASN A 365 30.60 -23.29 4.67
CA ASN A 365 31.99 -23.14 4.16
C ASN A 365 33.03 -23.40 5.24
N GLU A 366 32.81 -22.98 6.48
CA GLU A 366 33.68 -23.29 7.60
C GLU A 366 33.71 -24.80 7.88
N GLU A 367 32.54 -25.45 7.90
CA GLU A 367 32.47 -26.92 8.04
C GLU A 367 33.16 -27.67 6.90
N TYR A 368 33.07 -27.16 5.67
CA TYR A 368 33.77 -27.75 4.54
C TYR A 368 35.31 -27.52 4.64
N LYS A 369 35.77 -26.38 5.10
CA LYS A 369 37.18 -26.11 5.36
C LYS A 369 37.73 -27.08 6.40
N GLU A 370 37.06 -27.26 7.55
CA GLU A 370 37.48 -28.21 8.57
C GLU A 370 37.55 -29.66 8.04
N LYS A 371 36.60 -30.07 7.19
CA LYS A 371 36.65 -31.39 6.53
C LYS A 371 37.82 -31.52 5.57
N ILE A 372 38.11 -30.49 4.78
CA ILE A 372 39.22 -30.44 3.88
C ILE A 372 40.56 -30.51 4.63
N ASP A 373 40.69 -29.79 5.72
CA ASP A 373 41.88 -29.78 6.57
C ASP A 373 42.14 -31.18 7.16
N LYS A 374 41.10 -31.86 7.70
CA LYS A 374 41.18 -33.23 8.21
C LYS A 374 41.63 -34.20 7.12
N ILE A 375 41.01 -34.16 5.94
CA ILE A 375 41.36 -35.02 4.81
C ILE A 375 42.83 -34.73 4.37
N THR A 376 43.23 -33.48 4.37
CA THR A 376 44.60 -33.06 4.02
C THR A 376 45.62 -33.66 5.00
N ASP A 377 45.31 -33.63 6.30
CA ASP A 377 46.16 -34.23 7.33
C ASP A 377 46.24 -35.73 7.20
N GLU A 378 45.12 -36.40 6.95
CA GLU A 378 45.09 -37.86 6.70
C GLU A 378 45.94 -38.21 5.44
N ILE A 379 45.82 -37.47 4.35
CA ILE A 379 46.63 -37.65 3.18
C ILE A 379 48.12 -37.45 3.49
N ASN A 380 48.45 -36.47 4.31
CA ASN A 380 49.84 -36.22 4.72
C ASN A 380 50.40 -37.36 5.56
N VAL A 381 49.61 -37.92 6.47
CA VAL A 381 49.97 -39.11 7.24
C VAL A 381 50.20 -40.31 6.33
N LEU A 382 49.29 -40.58 5.40
CA LEU A 382 49.41 -41.69 4.43
C LEU A 382 50.65 -41.52 3.53
N LYS A 383 50.95 -40.28 3.10
CA LYS A 383 52.16 -39.98 2.31
C LYS A 383 53.45 -40.25 3.11
N LYS A 384 53.49 -39.92 4.42
CA LYS A 384 54.63 -40.24 5.31
C LYS A 384 54.81 -41.74 5.45
N MET A 385 53.71 -42.48 5.69
CA MET A 385 53.72 -43.94 5.77
C MET A 385 54.21 -44.60 4.46
N TYR A 386 53.78 -44.08 3.34
CA TYR A 386 54.20 -44.62 2.02
C TYR A 386 55.67 -44.34 1.71
N ARG A 387 56.24 -43.24 2.23
CA ARG A 387 57.66 -42.87 2.07
C ARG A 387 58.58 -43.52 3.09
N GLY A 388 58.07 -44.29 4.05
CA GLY A 388 58.86 -44.93 5.08
C GLY A 388 59.53 -43.94 6.05
N GLU A 389 58.99 -42.70 6.14
CA GLU A 389 59.43 -41.70 7.11
C GLU A 389 58.61 -41.89 8.37
N THR A 390 59.23 -42.50 9.41
CA THR A 390 58.66 -42.65 10.79
C THR A 390 58.84 -41.37 11.56
#